data_78d12159b87488f15c1b0b9bbda8247e
#
_entry.id   78d12159b87488f15c1b0b9bbda8247e
#
_cell.length_a   1.000
_cell.length_b   1.000
_cell.length_c   1.000
_cell.angle_alpha   90.00
_cell.angle_beta   90.00
_cell.angle_gamma   90.00
#
_symmetry.space_group_name_H-M   'P 1'
#
loop_
_entity.id
_entity.type
_entity.pdbx_description
1 polymer ?
#
loop_
_entity_poly.entity_id
_entity_poly.type
_entity_poly.pdbx_seq_one_letter_code
_entity_poly.pdbx_strand_id
1 'polypeptide(L)'
;MYPLGDQAVAVLDTLRLQLAARQLALICEAEVRQIEQTGGGWQLRLADGRLLHARALLLAMGGLASPQLSHSQGFADLLAPLGLKTTRLYPALTQLKCNSPLPKALQGIKFNGQAALWQADELLAEAEGEILFAAYGLSGPPILQLSRWAARNFYANSQPAAQEI
;
A
#
# COMPACT_ATOMS: atom_id res chain seq x y z
N MET A 1 9.46 -1.75 -16.50
CA MET A 1 9.48 -2.71 -17.63
C MET A 1 8.28 -3.64 -17.44
N TYR A 2 7.43 -3.72 -18.43
CA TYR A 2 6.25 -4.60 -18.43
C TYR A 2 6.55 -5.85 -19.28
N PRO A 3 5.87 -6.99 -19.05
CA PRO A 3 5.97 -8.16 -19.94
C PRO A 3 5.58 -7.79 -21.36
N LEU A 4 6.22 -8.40 -22.36
CA LEU A 4 5.91 -8.15 -23.78
C LEU A 4 4.43 -8.39 -24.14
N GLY A 5 3.76 -9.29 -23.42
CA GLY A 5 2.33 -9.58 -23.61
C GLY A 5 1.38 -8.58 -22.95
N ASP A 6 1.90 -7.61 -22.20
CA ASP A 6 1.15 -6.58 -21.44
C ASP A 6 0.03 -7.16 -20.54
N GLN A 7 0.19 -8.42 -20.11
CA GLN A 7 -0.79 -9.15 -19.33
C GLN A 7 -0.26 -9.46 -17.94
N ALA A 8 -1.00 -9.06 -16.91
CA ALA A 8 -0.66 -9.33 -15.51
C ALA A 8 -0.58 -10.84 -15.22
N VAL A 9 -1.36 -11.65 -15.91
CA VAL A 9 -1.35 -13.12 -15.76
C VAL A 9 0.00 -13.72 -16.10
N ALA A 10 0.74 -13.16 -17.06
CA ALA A 10 2.07 -13.66 -17.43
C ALA A 10 3.08 -13.57 -16.28
N VAL A 11 2.97 -12.53 -15.44
CA VAL A 11 3.78 -12.38 -14.22
C VAL A 11 3.41 -13.46 -13.21
N LEU A 12 2.11 -13.66 -12.98
CA LEU A 12 1.59 -14.64 -12.04
C LEU A 12 2.03 -16.06 -12.43
N ASP A 13 1.87 -16.42 -13.70
CA ASP A 13 2.24 -17.75 -14.18
C ASP A 13 3.75 -17.98 -14.11
N THR A 14 4.56 -16.99 -14.42
CA THR A 14 6.02 -17.06 -14.25
C THR A 14 6.39 -17.36 -12.80
N LEU A 15 5.76 -16.67 -11.83
CA LEU A 15 6.01 -16.92 -10.42
C LEU A 15 5.56 -18.32 -9.99
N ARG A 16 4.39 -18.77 -10.42
CA ARG A 16 3.87 -20.12 -10.15
C ARG A 16 4.79 -21.21 -10.69
N LEU A 17 5.26 -21.06 -11.92
CA LEU A 17 6.20 -22.00 -12.53
C LEU A 17 7.52 -22.06 -11.75
N GLN A 18 8.02 -20.92 -11.28
CA GLN A 18 9.24 -20.87 -10.46
C GLN A 18 9.05 -21.55 -9.09
N LEU A 19 7.90 -21.38 -8.45
CA LEU A 19 7.59 -22.09 -7.21
C LEU A 19 7.54 -23.59 -7.41
N ALA A 20 6.87 -24.05 -8.49
CA ALA A 20 6.77 -25.46 -8.84
C ALA A 20 8.14 -26.07 -9.17
N ALA A 21 8.95 -25.39 -9.99
CA ALA A 21 10.29 -25.84 -10.37
C ALA A 21 11.23 -25.99 -9.17
N ARG A 22 11.03 -25.21 -8.12
CA ARG A 22 11.80 -25.28 -6.86
C ARG A 22 11.17 -26.17 -5.81
N GLN A 23 10.07 -26.83 -6.13
CA GLN A 23 9.33 -27.70 -5.21
C GLN A 23 8.95 -27.01 -3.88
N LEU A 24 8.65 -25.72 -3.95
CA LEU A 24 8.23 -24.96 -2.76
C LEU A 24 6.77 -25.26 -2.45
N ALA A 25 6.48 -25.59 -1.20
CA ALA A 25 5.12 -25.80 -0.74
C ALA A 25 4.36 -24.47 -0.71
N LEU A 26 3.27 -24.39 -1.46
CA LEU A 26 2.34 -23.27 -1.44
C LEU A 26 1.10 -23.70 -0.64
N ILE A 27 0.85 -23.06 0.49
CA ILE A 27 -0.30 -23.31 1.35
C ILE A 27 -1.27 -22.15 1.16
N CYS A 28 -2.34 -22.37 0.42
CA CYS A 28 -3.42 -21.42 0.23
C CYS A 28 -4.43 -21.48 1.39
N GLU A 29 -5.30 -20.45 1.50
CA GLU A 29 -6.33 -20.37 2.54
C GLU A 29 -5.77 -20.57 3.96
N ALA A 30 -4.56 -20.03 4.18
CA ALA A 30 -3.80 -20.19 5.40
C ALA A 30 -3.57 -18.82 6.07
N GLU A 31 -4.64 -18.26 6.63
CA GLU A 31 -4.57 -16.99 7.34
C GLU A 31 -3.79 -17.15 8.64
N VAL A 32 -2.69 -16.41 8.79
CA VAL A 32 -1.88 -16.39 10.01
C VAL A 32 -2.55 -15.48 11.05
N ARG A 33 -2.81 -15.99 12.24
CA ARG A 33 -3.43 -15.26 13.35
C ARG A 33 -2.43 -14.85 14.42
N GLN A 34 -1.35 -15.59 14.56
CA GLN A 34 -0.36 -15.36 15.60
C GLN A 34 1.02 -15.76 15.11
N ILE A 35 2.03 -15.00 15.50
CA ILE A 35 3.43 -15.25 15.22
C ILE A 35 4.18 -15.19 16.53
N GLU A 36 4.95 -16.21 16.82
CA GLU A 36 5.77 -16.30 18.02
C GLU A 36 7.20 -16.69 17.67
N GLN A 37 8.17 -16.05 18.32
CA GLN A 37 9.55 -16.47 18.25
C GLN A 37 9.80 -17.56 19.32
N THR A 38 10.37 -18.66 18.90
CA THR A 38 10.74 -19.79 19.75
C THR A 38 12.25 -19.92 19.82
N GLY A 39 12.78 -20.71 20.76
CA GLY A 39 14.23 -20.92 20.88
C GLY A 39 14.91 -21.56 19.66
N GLY A 40 14.13 -22.11 18.73
CA GLY A 40 14.62 -22.76 17.50
C GLY A 40 14.14 -22.09 16.20
N GLY A 41 13.47 -20.97 16.27
CA GLY A 41 12.93 -20.30 15.07
C GLY A 41 11.59 -19.63 15.33
N TRP A 42 10.61 -19.87 14.48
CA TRP A 42 9.31 -19.22 14.45
C TRP A 42 8.19 -20.24 14.48
N GLN A 43 7.14 -19.93 15.22
CA GLN A 43 5.86 -20.64 15.20
C GLN A 43 4.76 -19.72 14.71
N LEU A 44 3.97 -20.18 13.76
CA LEU A 44 2.82 -19.47 13.22
C LEU A 44 1.57 -20.29 13.52
N ARG A 45 0.56 -19.62 14.07
CA ARG A 45 -0.78 -20.20 14.28
C ARG A 45 -1.70 -19.69 13.19
N LEU A 46 -2.32 -20.61 12.47
CA LEU A 46 -3.32 -20.31 11.45
C LEU A 46 -4.73 -20.17 12.05
N ALA A 47 -5.63 -19.53 11.29
CA ALA A 47 -7.03 -19.36 11.69
C ALA A 47 -7.78 -20.69 11.89
N ASP A 48 -7.39 -21.74 11.18
CA ASP A 48 -7.95 -23.08 11.29
C ASP A 48 -7.33 -23.93 12.43
N GLY A 49 -6.43 -23.33 13.22
CA GLY A 49 -5.77 -23.96 14.35
C GLY A 49 -4.47 -24.70 14.01
N ARG A 50 -4.12 -24.87 12.73
CA ARG A 50 -2.83 -25.46 12.35
C ARG A 50 -1.66 -24.64 12.88
N LEU A 51 -0.59 -25.33 13.22
CA LEU A 51 0.70 -24.72 13.61
C LEU A 51 1.74 -25.00 12.53
N LEU A 52 2.44 -23.96 12.12
CA LEU A 52 3.59 -24.06 11.22
C LEU A 52 4.85 -23.64 11.97
N HIS A 53 5.94 -24.32 11.68
CA HIS A 53 7.25 -24.04 12.27
C HIS A 53 8.26 -23.72 11.17
N ALA A 54 9.09 -22.70 11.39
CA ALA A 54 10.13 -22.30 10.45
C ALA A 54 11.38 -21.81 11.18
N ARG A 55 12.56 -22.07 10.61
CA ARG A 55 13.82 -21.52 11.13
C ARG A 55 13.95 -20.01 10.89
N ALA A 56 13.39 -19.55 9.78
CA ALA A 56 13.37 -18.13 9.40
C ALA A 56 11.98 -17.78 8.87
N LEU A 57 11.57 -16.54 9.09
CA LEU A 57 10.28 -16.02 8.68
C LEU A 57 10.47 -14.75 7.85
N LEU A 58 9.89 -14.72 6.66
CA LEU A 58 9.77 -13.53 5.83
C LEU A 58 8.31 -13.09 5.80
N LEU A 59 8.04 -11.88 6.30
CA LEU A 59 6.71 -11.29 6.28
C LEU A 59 6.55 -10.43 5.02
N ALA A 60 5.70 -10.87 4.11
CA ALA A 60 5.39 -10.18 2.85
C ALA A 60 3.87 -10.10 2.61
N MET A 61 3.11 -9.85 3.67
CA MET A 61 1.65 -9.92 3.69
C MET A 61 0.94 -8.67 3.16
N GLY A 62 1.69 -7.74 2.55
CA GLY A 62 1.12 -6.48 2.05
C GLY A 62 0.78 -5.50 3.15
N GLY A 63 0.02 -4.47 2.80
CA GLY A 63 -0.42 -3.41 3.69
C GLY A 63 -1.89 -3.07 3.48
N LEU A 64 -2.30 -1.85 3.84
CA LEU A 64 -3.71 -1.43 3.82
C LEU A 64 -4.18 -0.91 2.44
N ALA A 65 -3.33 -0.94 1.41
CA ALA A 65 -3.67 -0.39 0.08
C ALA A 65 -4.81 -1.14 -0.62
N SER A 66 -4.98 -2.43 -0.33
CA SER A 66 -6.04 -3.28 -0.85
C SER A 66 -6.70 -4.04 0.30
N PRO A 67 -7.63 -3.42 1.05
CA PRO A 67 -8.20 -4.02 2.26
C PRO A 67 -8.83 -5.39 2.04
N GLN A 68 -9.39 -5.63 0.86
CA GLN A 68 -9.98 -6.93 0.50
C GLN A 68 -8.95 -8.06 0.33
N LEU A 69 -7.67 -7.72 0.17
CA LEU A 69 -6.56 -8.66 0.03
C LEU A 69 -5.65 -8.66 1.27
N SER A 70 -5.87 -7.74 2.21
CA SER A 70 -5.08 -7.62 3.41
C SER A 70 -5.57 -8.57 4.50
N HIS A 71 -4.73 -8.80 5.50
CA HIS A 71 -5.08 -9.58 6.67
C HIS A 71 -6.26 -8.95 7.43
N SER A 72 -7.24 -9.76 7.86
CA SER A 72 -8.47 -9.29 8.50
C SER A 72 -8.27 -8.50 9.80
N GLN A 73 -7.18 -8.76 10.53
CA GLN A 73 -6.83 -8.09 11.78
C GLN A 73 -5.84 -6.92 11.60
N GLY A 74 -5.37 -6.70 10.37
CA GLY A 74 -4.28 -5.77 10.12
C GLY A 74 -2.90 -6.34 10.48
N PHE A 75 -1.87 -5.88 9.78
CA PHE A 75 -0.51 -6.36 10.01
C PHE A 75 0.09 -5.84 11.34
N ALA A 76 -0.37 -4.70 11.84
CA ALA A 76 0.12 -4.11 13.09
C ALA A 76 -0.13 -5.04 14.29
N ASP A 77 -1.30 -5.68 14.35
CA ASP A 77 -1.66 -6.60 15.43
C ASP A 77 -0.80 -7.87 15.46
N LEU A 78 -0.32 -8.31 14.29
CA LEU A 78 0.63 -9.42 14.20
C LEU A 78 2.06 -9.02 14.58
N LEU A 79 2.44 -7.76 14.39
CA LEU A 79 3.79 -7.27 14.62
C LEU A 79 4.01 -6.75 16.03
N ALA A 80 2.98 -6.20 16.67
CA ALA A 80 3.07 -5.65 18.02
C ALA A 80 3.61 -6.66 19.07
N PRO A 81 3.15 -7.92 19.12
CA PRO A 81 3.67 -8.90 20.05
C PRO A 81 5.15 -9.24 19.83
N LEU A 82 5.69 -8.96 18.63
CA LEU A 82 7.11 -9.16 18.30
C LEU A 82 7.99 -7.96 18.69
N GLY A 83 7.41 -6.91 19.31
CA GLY A 83 8.11 -5.68 19.66
C GLY A 83 8.47 -4.81 18.45
N LEU A 84 7.88 -5.08 17.28
CA LEU A 84 8.15 -4.31 16.07
C LEU A 84 7.29 -3.05 16.05
N LYS A 85 7.94 -1.91 15.92
CA LYS A 85 7.26 -0.60 15.79
C LYS A 85 6.93 -0.35 14.33
N THR A 86 5.70 0.09 14.09
CA THR A 86 5.24 0.52 12.77
C THR A 86 5.07 2.02 12.73
N THR A 87 5.48 2.65 11.65
CA THR A 87 5.16 4.06 11.40
C THR A 87 3.70 4.21 11.00
N ARG A 88 3.13 5.38 11.26
CA ARG A 88 1.77 5.70 10.81
C ARG A 88 1.68 5.57 9.29
N LEU A 89 0.65 4.90 8.82
CA LEU A 89 0.37 4.75 7.41
C LEU A 89 -0.49 5.91 6.90
N TYR A 90 -0.15 6.41 5.73
CA TYR A 90 -0.90 7.44 5.01
C TYR A 90 -1.23 6.94 3.60
N PRO A 91 -2.36 7.34 3.02
CA PRO A 91 -2.62 7.11 1.61
C PRO A 91 -1.49 7.70 0.75
N ALA A 92 -1.02 6.95 -0.22
CA ALA A 92 -0.03 7.39 -1.19
C ALA A 92 -0.36 6.80 -2.57
N LEU A 93 0.10 7.45 -3.62
CA LEU A 93 -0.23 7.10 -5.01
C LEU A 93 -1.75 7.05 -5.23
N THR A 94 -2.45 8.03 -4.66
CA THR A 94 -3.90 8.18 -4.78
C THR A 94 -4.26 9.46 -5.53
N GLN A 95 -5.44 9.48 -6.07
CA GLN A 95 -6.04 10.68 -6.66
C GLN A 95 -6.35 11.72 -5.58
N LEU A 96 -6.39 12.99 -5.97
CA LEU A 96 -6.76 14.08 -5.07
C LEU A 96 -8.16 14.61 -5.40
N LYS A 97 -9.02 14.67 -4.40
CA LYS A 97 -10.32 15.33 -4.51
C LYS A 97 -10.14 16.85 -4.46
N CYS A 98 -10.89 17.57 -5.26
CA CYS A 98 -10.87 19.03 -5.31
C CYS A 98 -12.24 19.60 -4.96
N ASN A 99 -12.25 20.63 -4.11
CA ASN A 99 -13.43 21.41 -3.80
C ASN A 99 -13.66 22.54 -4.84
N SER A 100 -13.58 22.17 -6.13
CA SER A 100 -13.75 23.10 -7.24
C SER A 100 -14.61 22.45 -8.31
N PRO A 101 -15.48 23.21 -9.00
CA PRO A 101 -16.26 22.70 -10.12
C PRO A 101 -15.41 22.43 -11.37
N LEU A 102 -14.21 23.01 -11.45
CA LEU A 102 -13.35 22.96 -12.63
C LEU A 102 -12.97 21.54 -13.07
N PRO A 103 -12.50 20.64 -12.18
CA PRO A 103 -12.17 19.28 -12.59
C PRO A 103 -13.35 18.52 -13.18
N LYS A 104 -14.55 18.72 -12.64
CA LYS A 104 -15.77 18.10 -13.19
C LYS A 104 -16.13 18.65 -14.55
N ALA A 105 -15.99 19.96 -14.78
CA ALA A 105 -16.27 20.59 -16.07
C ALA A 105 -15.29 20.14 -17.17
N LEU A 106 -14.05 19.80 -16.79
CA LEU A 106 -12.99 19.35 -17.68
C LEU A 106 -12.78 17.83 -17.65
N GLN A 107 -13.74 17.08 -17.13
CA GLN A 107 -13.63 15.63 -16.96
C GLN A 107 -13.21 14.92 -18.26
N GLY A 108 -12.19 14.07 -18.17
CA GLY A 108 -11.65 13.29 -19.27
C GLY A 108 -10.51 13.98 -20.02
N ILE A 109 -10.31 15.29 -19.82
CA ILE A 109 -9.19 16.00 -20.45
C ILE A 109 -7.88 15.60 -19.78
N LYS A 110 -6.90 15.28 -20.61
CA LYS A 110 -5.51 15.00 -20.26
C LYS A 110 -4.59 16.05 -20.88
N PHE A 111 -3.58 16.43 -20.14
CA PHE A 111 -2.54 17.35 -20.64
C PHE A 111 -1.22 17.11 -19.92
N ASN A 112 -0.11 17.42 -20.56
CA ASN A 112 1.19 17.48 -19.92
C ASN A 112 1.36 18.83 -19.25
N GLY A 113 1.75 18.80 -17.98
CA GLY A 113 1.93 20.01 -17.20
C GLY A 113 2.66 19.74 -15.87
N GLN A 114 2.85 20.81 -15.12
CA GLN A 114 3.43 20.78 -13.80
C GLN A 114 2.31 20.94 -12.75
N ALA A 115 2.35 20.12 -11.72
CA ALA A 115 1.51 20.24 -10.54
C ALA A 115 2.38 20.62 -9.34
N ALA A 116 1.94 21.59 -8.55
CA ALA A 116 2.60 22.01 -7.33
C ALA A 116 1.62 21.94 -6.16
N LEU A 117 2.09 21.41 -5.04
CA LEU A 117 1.33 21.32 -3.80
C LEU A 117 1.83 22.42 -2.86
N TRP A 118 0.93 23.30 -2.46
CA TRP A 118 1.20 24.38 -1.55
C TRP A 118 0.42 24.21 -0.25
N GLN A 119 1.01 24.66 0.84
CA GLN A 119 0.32 24.82 2.13
C GLN A 119 0.54 26.27 2.60
N ALA A 120 -0.52 27.05 2.61
CA ALA A 120 -0.42 28.51 2.69
C ALA A 120 0.56 29.02 1.61
N ASP A 121 1.65 29.68 2.00
CA ASP A 121 2.66 30.24 1.10
C ASP A 121 3.90 29.33 0.93
N GLU A 122 3.89 28.11 1.48
CA GLU A 122 5.00 27.18 1.42
C GLU A 122 4.78 26.14 0.30
N LEU A 123 5.75 26.01 -0.61
CA LEU A 123 5.78 24.96 -1.61
C LEU A 123 6.25 23.66 -0.96
N LEU A 124 5.35 22.68 -0.86
CA LEU A 124 5.65 21.38 -0.25
C LEU A 124 6.30 20.38 -1.22
N ALA A 125 5.82 20.36 -2.45
CA ALA A 125 6.32 19.48 -3.50
C ALA A 125 5.78 19.89 -4.86
N GLU A 126 6.51 19.52 -5.91
CA GLU A 126 6.10 19.66 -7.31
C GLU A 126 6.43 18.40 -8.12
N ALA A 127 5.68 18.16 -9.18
CA ALA A 127 5.89 17.05 -10.09
C ALA A 127 5.36 17.41 -11.49
N GLU A 128 5.99 16.85 -12.53
CA GLU A 128 5.65 17.08 -13.92
C GLU A 128 5.21 15.79 -14.61
N GLY A 129 4.30 15.90 -15.58
CA GLY A 129 3.83 14.78 -16.41
C GLY A 129 2.37 14.94 -16.86
N GLU A 130 1.75 13.86 -17.31
CA GLU A 130 0.37 13.84 -17.73
C GLU A 130 -0.58 13.97 -16.53
N ILE A 131 -1.39 15.02 -16.53
CA ILE A 131 -2.45 15.28 -15.54
C ILE A 131 -3.79 14.98 -16.18
N LEU A 132 -4.67 14.33 -15.42
CA LEU A 132 -6.03 13.98 -15.82
C LEU A 132 -7.04 14.70 -14.93
N PHE A 133 -7.99 15.41 -15.54
CA PHE A 133 -9.19 15.89 -14.86
C PHE A 133 -10.22 14.76 -14.73
N ALA A 134 -10.66 14.50 -13.50
CA ALA A 134 -11.69 13.53 -13.18
C ALA A 134 -12.87 14.23 -12.50
N ALA A 135 -14.05 13.61 -12.52
CA ALA A 135 -15.26 14.23 -11.94
C ALA A 135 -15.11 14.64 -10.45
N TYR A 136 -14.25 13.96 -9.72
CA TYR A 136 -13.99 14.18 -8.29
C TYR A 136 -12.78 15.08 -8.01
N GLY A 137 -11.93 15.37 -9.02
CA GLY A 137 -10.69 16.13 -8.82
C GLY A 137 -9.62 15.82 -9.86
N LEU A 138 -8.40 15.60 -9.41
CA LEU A 138 -7.23 15.41 -10.26
C LEU A 138 -6.62 14.02 -10.10
N SER A 139 -6.07 13.50 -11.19
CA SER A 139 -5.35 12.23 -11.29
C SER A 139 -4.16 12.36 -12.25
N GLY A 140 -3.48 11.26 -12.51
CA GLY A 140 -2.28 11.21 -13.35
C GLY A 140 -1.01 11.12 -12.52
N PRO A 141 0.11 10.69 -13.14
CA PRO A 141 1.37 10.42 -12.43
C PRO A 141 1.84 11.54 -11.50
N PRO A 142 1.85 12.83 -11.88
CA PRO A 142 2.25 13.91 -10.99
C PRO A 142 1.37 14.01 -9.74
N ILE A 143 0.06 13.91 -9.92
CA ILE A 143 -0.90 13.99 -8.82
C ILE A 143 -0.74 12.81 -7.85
N LEU A 144 -0.56 11.60 -8.39
CA LEU A 144 -0.28 10.41 -7.58
C LEU A 144 1.01 10.54 -6.78
N GLN A 145 2.05 11.14 -7.35
CA GLN A 145 3.31 11.42 -6.64
C GLN A 145 3.13 12.44 -5.51
N LEU A 146 2.37 13.50 -5.75
CA LEU A 146 2.11 14.56 -4.76
C LEU A 146 1.17 14.11 -3.64
N SER A 147 0.34 13.10 -3.89
CA SER A 147 -0.68 12.66 -2.93
C SER A 147 -0.13 12.27 -1.57
N ARG A 148 1.09 11.71 -1.50
CA ARG A 148 1.75 11.36 -0.23
C ARG A 148 2.00 12.58 0.66
N TRP A 149 2.36 13.70 0.05
CA TRP A 149 2.60 14.96 0.78
C TRP A 149 1.28 15.57 1.24
N ALA A 150 0.27 15.57 0.37
CA ALA A 150 -1.07 16.03 0.70
C ALA A 150 -1.65 15.21 1.87
N ALA A 151 -1.58 13.88 1.80
CA ALA A 151 -2.09 13.00 2.84
C ALA A 151 -1.34 13.20 4.16
N ARG A 152 -0.01 13.24 4.16
CA ARG A 152 0.79 13.44 5.36
C ARG A 152 0.41 14.74 6.06
N ASN A 153 0.33 15.85 5.33
CA ASN A 153 -0.02 17.15 5.90
C ASN A 153 -1.47 17.21 6.38
N PHE A 154 -2.40 16.66 5.60
CA PHE A 154 -3.81 16.59 6.00
C PHE A 154 -3.97 15.84 7.33
N TYR A 155 -3.40 14.65 7.44
CA TYR A 155 -3.52 13.81 8.64
C TYR A 155 -2.67 14.31 9.82
N ALA A 156 -1.55 14.97 9.57
CA ALA A 156 -0.76 15.58 10.64
C ALA A 156 -1.52 16.74 11.31
N ASN A 157 -2.27 17.53 10.53
CA ASN A 157 -3.00 18.70 11.01
C ASN A 157 -4.43 18.37 11.49
N SER A 158 -4.97 17.20 11.15
CA SER A 158 -6.37 16.82 11.44
C SER A 158 -6.57 16.07 12.75
N GLN A 159 -5.51 15.74 13.50
CA GLN A 159 -5.64 15.09 14.81
C GLN A 159 -4.78 15.75 15.86
N PRO A 160 -5.30 15.92 17.10
CA PRO A 160 -4.45 16.24 18.25
C PRO A 160 -3.39 15.14 18.37
N ALA A 161 -2.17 15.53 18.71
CA ALA A 161 -1.02 14.67 18.86
C ALA A 161 -1.42 13.33 19.53
N ALA A 162 -1.42 12.27 18.77
CA ALA A 162 -1.59 10.94 19.34
C ALA A 162 -0.36 10.71 20.23
N GLN A 163 -0.63 10.50 21.50
CA GLN A 163 0.34 10.19 22.51
C GLN A 163 1.26 9.07 22.01
N GLU A 164 2.55 9.35 22.03
CA GLU A 164 3.58 8.33 21.96
C GLU A 164 3.34 7.36 23.13
N ILE A 165 3.04 6.11 22.79
CA ILE A 165 3.06 5.00 23.74
C ILE A 165 4.37 4.27 23.57
#